data_6f0b4de22b8cdaeb14f6f610860ffacc
#
_entry.id   6f0b4de22b8cdaeb14f6f610860ffacc
#
_cell.length_a   1.000
_cell.length_b   1.000
_cell.length_c   1.000
_cell.angle_alpha   90.00
_cell.angle_beta   90.00
_cell.angle_gamma   90.00
#
_symmetry.space_group_name_H-M   'P 1'
#
loop_
_entity.id
_entity.type
_entity.pdbx_description
1 polymer ?
#
loop_
_entity_poly.entity_id
_entity_poly.type
_entity_poly.pdbx_seq_one_letter_code
_entity_poly.pdbx_strand_id
1 'polypeptide(L)'
;MVSGFITGFPRSRTRWMADYFDGIHGVTAYHEPLNGLRSKEEFYKIVKTGCIISDSGLFITDFQERYPSIPTLIIERDIDDVYQSLCVYLDDQGFPKPPMEYLVTQQEKLSKMSSWRVSFNDINEKLPEINAYFNVPYSDDYAQMMIANNLQIPVLTVTPESFKLWL
;
A
#
# COMPACT_ATOMS: atom_id res chain seq x y z
N MET A 1 -2.98 6.86 19.46
CA MET A 1 -2.55 7.38 18.15
C MET A 1 -2.36 6.17 17.26
N VAL A 2 -3.11 6.06 16.19
CA VAL A 2 -3.03 4.92 15.25
C VAL A 2 -1.84 5.13 14.35
N SER A 3 -1.00 4.12 14.18
CA SER A 3 0.12 4.16 13.23
C SER A 3 0.31 2.79 12.62
N GLY A 4 0.50 2.74 11.32
CA GLY A 4 0.69 1.49 10.60
C GLY A 4 1.27 1.67 9.22
N PHE A 5 1.97 0.65 8.75
CA PHE A 5 2.41 0.56 7.37
C PHE A 5 1.69 -0.60 6.67
N ILE A 6 1.25 -0.35 5.44
CA ILE A 6 0.68 -1.37 4.55
C ILE A 6 1.49 -1.35 3.26
N THR A 7 1.99 -2.49 2.86
CA THR A 7 2.76 -2.61 1.62
C THR A 7 2.45 -3.90 0.88
N GLY A 8 2.97 -4.00 -0.31
CA GLY A 8 2.82 -5.14 -1.20
C GLY A 8 3.32 -4.78 -2.59
N PHE A 9 3.07 -5.64 -3.54
CA PHE A 9 3.33 -5.31 -4.94
C PHE A 9 2.42 -4.18 -5.44
N PRO A 10 2.80 -3.47 -6.51
CA PRO A 10 1.87 -2.67 -7.28
C PRO A 10 0.63 -3.49 -7.65
N ARG A 11 -0.54 -2.87 -7.67
CA ARG A 11 -1.82 -3.55 -7.97
C ARG A 11 -2.28 -4.57 -6.93
N SER A 12 -1.77 -4.51 -5.70
CA SER A 12 -2.15 -5.39 -4.58
C SER A 12 -3.11 -4.72 -3.59
N ARG A 13 -4.02 -3.88 -4.04
CA ARG A 13 -5.04 -3.19 -3.23
C ARG A 13 -4.49 -2.22 -2.18
N THR A 14 -3.23 -1.81 -2.26
CA THR A 14 -2.65 -0.86 -1.32
C THR A 14 -3.43 0.46 -1.31
N ARG A 15 -3.89 0.96 -2.47
CA ARG A 15 -4.75 2.14 -2.58
C ARG A 15 -6.09 1.93 -1.89
N TRP A 16 -6.76 0.82 -2.16
CA TRP A 16 -8.05 0.50 -1.55
C TRP A 16 -7.97 0.42 -0.02
N MET A 17 -6.88 -0.13 0.51
CA MET A 17 -6.64 -0.17 1.95
C MET A 17 -6.46 1.22 2.56
N ALA A 18 -5.77 2.13 1.87
CA ALA A 18 -5.66 3.51 2.34
C ALA A 18 -7.04 4.18 2.36
N ASP A 19 -7.82 4.07 1.28
CA ASP A 19 -9.16 4.64 1.18
C ASP A 19 -10.12 4.03 2.23
N TYR A 20 -10.00 2.71 2.50
CA TYR A 20 -10.74 2.03 3.55
C TYR A 20 -10.44 2.63 4.94
N PHE A 21 -9.19 2.79 5.29
CA PHE A 21 -8.83 3.33 6.60
C PHE A 21 -9.12 4.81 6.75
N ASP A 22 -8.95 5.61 5.69
CA ASP A 22 -9.20 7.06 5.72
C ASP A 22 -10.69 7.38 5.92
N GLY A 23 -11.59 6.48 5.51
CA GLY A 23 -13.00 6.62 5.77
C GLY A 23 -13.45 6.27 7.20
N ILE A 24 -12.58 5.72 8.05
CA ILE A 24 -12.91 5.40 9.44
C ILE A 24 -12.73 6.64 10.32
N HIS A 25 -13.77 6.99 11.08
CA HIS A 25 -13.73 8.18 11.92
C HIS A 25 -12.53 8.18 12.90
N GLY A 26 -11.76 9.25 12.87
CA GLY A 26 -10.58 9.44 13.72
C GLY A 26 -9.30 8.74 13.22
N VAL A 27 -9.34 8.11 12.05
CA VAL A 27 -8.18 7.55 11.38
C VAL A 27 -7.81 8.46 10.19
N THR A 28 -6.52 8.66 9.99
CA THR A 28 -5.98 9.31 8.78
C THR A 28 -5.11 8.30 8.06
N ALA A 29 -5.35 8.13 6.78
CA ALA A 29 -4.55 7.23 5.97
C ALA A 29 -4.06 7.92 4.68
N TYR A 30 -2.89 7.51 4.21
CA TYR A 30 -2.27 8.04 3.00
C TYR A 30 -1.87 6.90 2.08
N HIS A 31 -2.13 7.07 0.79
CA HIS A 31 -1.62 6.19 -0.26
C HIS A 31 -0.45 6.86 -0.98
N GLU A 32 0.69 6.17 -1.02
CA GLU A 32 1.91 6.61 -1.72
C GLU A 32 2.25 8.10 -1.46
N PRO A 33 2.32 8.53 -0.18
CA PRO A 33 2.47 9.94 0.15
C PRO A 33 3.75 10.54 -0.39
N LEU A 34 4.79 9.73 -0.66
CA LEU A 34 6.04 10.20 -1.25
C LEU A 34 5.88 10.73 -2.68
N ASN A 35 4.85 10.29 -3.41
CA ASN A 35 4.58 10.79 -4.75
C ASN A 35 4.19 12.27 -4.77
N GLY A 36 3.69 12.81 -3.66
CA GLY A 36 3.29 14.22 -3.52
C GLY A 36 4.21 15.06 -2.62
N LEU A 37 5.17 14.44 -1.94
CA LEU A 37 6.03 15.12 -0.99
C LEU A 37 7.35 15.56 -1.63
N ARG A 38 7.87 16.71 -1.17
CA ARG A 38 9.11 17.30 -1.68
C ARG A 38 10.37 16.70 -1.04
N SER A 39 10.22 16.05 0.12
CA SER A 39 11.37 15.52 0.85
C SER A 39 10.99 14.36 1.79
N LYS A 40 11.99 13.55 2.16
CA LYS A 40 11.85 12.52 3.20
C LYS A 40 11.50 13.12 4.57
N GLU A 41 11.93 14.35 4.85
CA GLU A 41 11.62 15.04 6.11
C GLU A 41 10.14 15.36 6.24
N GLU A 42 9.46 15.70 5.14
CA GLU A 42 8.01 15.89 5.13
C GLU A 42 7.29 14.57 5.42
N PHE A 43 7.75 13.46 4.83
CA PHE A 43 7.25 12.13 5.14
C PHE A 43 7.39 11.78 6.62
N TYR A 44 8.55 12.04 7.21
CA TYR A 44 8.76 11.77 8.63
C TYR A 44 7.87 12.61 9.56
N LYS A 45 7.46 13.80 9.13
CA LYS A 45 6.45 14.59 9.86
C LYS A 45 5.09 13.89 9.82
N ILE A 46 4.68 13.37 8.66
CA ILE A 46 3.41 12.62 8.52
C ILE A 46 3.43 11.38 9.43
N VAL A 47 4.49 10.58 9.42
CA VAL A 47 4.60 9.39 10.29
C VAL A 47 4.42 9.74 11.75
N LYS A 48 4.96 10.87 12.21
CA LYS A 48 4.84 11.32 13.60
C LYS A 48 3.44 11.77 14.01
N THR A 49 2.55 12.08 13.05
CA THR A 49 1.16 12.46 13.39
C THR A 49 0.31 11.28 13.82
N GLY A 50 0.77 10.05 13.60
CA GLY A 50 -0.02 8.83 13.84
C GLY A 50 -1.04 8.61 12.74
N CYS A 51 -0.60 7.97 11.66
CA CYS A 51 -1.43 7.68 10.49
C CYS A 51 -1.14 6.28 9.96
N ILE A 52 -2.01 5.77 9.11
CA ILE A 52 -1.75 4.57 8.31
C ILE A 52 -1.18 5.01 6.96
N ILE A 53 -0.07 4.42 6.58
CA ILE A 53 0.59 4.70 5.30
C ILE A 53 0.58 3.43 4.47
N SER A 54 -0.03 3.52 3.30
CA SER A 54 -0.06 2.44 2.33
C SER A 54 0.77 2.80 1.10
N ASP A 55 1.72 1.95 0.76
CA ASP A 55 2.65 2.19 -0.34
C ASP A 55 2.99 0.88 -1.04
N SER A 56 2.96 0.89 -2.37
CA SER A 56 3.30 -0.28 -3.20
C SER A 56 4.79 -0.36 -3.53
N GLY A 57 5.59 0.48 -2.92
CA GLY A 57 7.01 0.62 -3.23
C GLY A 57 7.95 0.08 -2.16
N LEU A 58 9.22 0.12 -2.52
CA LEU A 58 10.34 -0.34 -1.72
C LEU A 58 10.65 0.54 -0.49
N PHE A 59 10.01 1.72 -0.40
CA PHE A 59 10.31 2.69 0.66
C PHE A 59 9.89 2.22 2.04
N ILE A 60 8.85 1.38 2.14
CA ILE A 60 8.41 0.86 3.43
C ILE A 60 9.50 -0.01 4.09
N THR A 61 10.36 -0.67 3.31
CA THR A 61 11.50 -1.42 3.89
C THR A 61 12.41 -0.50 4.69
N ASP A 62 12.82 0.63 4.10
CA ASP A 62 13.66 1.62 4.79
C ASP A 62 12.95 2.23 6.00
N PHE A 63 11.62 2.42 5.90
CA PHE A 63 10.83 2.96 7.01
C PHE A 63 10.63 1.95 8.12
N GLN A 64 10.46 0.67 7.82
CA GLN A 64 10.36 -0.37 8.84
C GLN A 64 11.65 -0.47 9.66
N GLU A 65 12.82 -0.37 9.02
CA GLU A 65 14.09 -0.34 9.72
C GLU A 65 14.21 0.87 10.67
N ARG A 66 13.72 2.02 10.24
CA ARG A 66 13.73 3.25 11.04
C ARG A 66 12.65 3.29 12.12
N TYR A 67 11.53 2.63 11.90
CA TYR A 67 10.37 2.61 12.80
C TYR A 67 9.93 1.16 13.09
N PRO A 68 10.79 0.34 13.71
CA PRO A 68 10.51 -1.09 13.89
C PRO A 68 9.33 -1.39 14.81
N SER A 69 8.89 -0.42 15.60
CA SER A 69 7.72 -0.54 16.47
C SER A 69 6.39 -0.25 15.79
N ILE A 70 6.40 0.29 14.56
CA ILE A 70 5.16 0.52 13.80
C ILE A 70 4.73 -0.79 13.14
N PRO A 71 3.50 -1.29 13.42
CA PRO A 71 3.00 -2.50 12.83
C PRO A 71 2.96 -2.39 11.30
N THR A 72 3.42 -3.42 10.63
CA THR A 72 3.47 -3.46 9.16
C THR A 72 2.71 -4.66 8.64
N LEU A 73 1.80 -4.43 7.70
CA LEU A 73 1.05 -5.44 6.96
C LEU A 73 1.62 -5.56 5.55
N ILE A 74 1.90 -6.77 5.11
CA ILE A 74 2.26 -7.07 3.72
C ILE A 74 1.10 -7.78 3.04
N ILE A 75 0.63 -7.22 1.93
CA ILE A 75 -0.36 -7.85 1.07
C ILE A 75 0.39 -8.71 0.04
N GLU A 76 0.20 -10.02 0.15
CA GLU A 76 0.80 -10.99 -0.76
C GLU A 76 -0.11 -11.24 -1.96
N ARG A 77 0.46 -11.20 -3.14
CA ARG A 77 -0.21 -11.53 -4.40
C ARG A 77 0.77 -12.29 -5.29
N ASP A 78 0.25 -13.21 -6.08
CA ASP A 78 1.05 -13.95 -7.05
C ASP A 78 1.76 -12.97 -8.00
N ILE A 79 3.05 -13.21 -8.27
CA ILE A 79 3.90 -12.30 -9.05
C ILE A 79 3.48 -12.23 -10.51
N ASP A 80 3.00 -13.33 -11.07
CA ASP A 80 2.54 -13.38 -12.46
C ASP A 80 1.23 -12.61 -12.62
N ASP A 81 0.30 -12.76 -11.66
CA ASP A 81 -0.94 -11.98 -11.60
C ASP A 81 -0.67 -10.47 -11.45
N VAL A 82 0.32 -10.12 -10.62
CA VAL A 82 0.76 -8.72 -10.47
C VAL A 82 1.31 -8.20 -11.78
N TYR A 83 2.20 -8.96 -12.42
CA TYR A 83 2.83 -8.56 -13.68
C TYR A 83 1.81 -8.34 -14.79
N GLN A 84 0.89 -9.29 -14.96
CA GLN A 84 -0.18 -9.17 -15.95
C GLN A 84 -1.05 -7.93 -15.69
N SER A 85 -1.49 -7.74 -14.45
CA SER A 85 -2.31 -6.58 -14.06
C SER A 85 -1.58 -5.25 -14.25
N LEU A 86 -0.26 -5.23 -13.97
CA LEU A 86 0.58 -4.05 -14.15
C LEU A 86 0.79 -3.72 -15.62
N CYS A 87 1.02 -4.74 -16.45
CA CYS A 87 1.17 -4.56 -17.90
C CYS A 87 -0.10 -4.00 -18.55
N VAL A 88 -1.28 -4.52 -18.18
CA VAL A 88 -2.56 -3.96 -18.67
C VAL A 88 -2.71 -2.50 -18.27
N TYR A 89 -2.45 -2.19 -17.00
CA TYR A 89 -2.54 -0.83 -16.49
C TYR A 89 -1.60 0.14 -17.22
N LEU A 90 -0.34 -0.25 -17.43
CA LEU A 90 0.66 0.58 -18.10
C LEU A 90 0.36 0.76 -19.58
N ASP A 91 -0.13 -0.29 -20.26
CA ASP A 91 -0.58 -0.19 -21.66
C ASP A 91 -1.72 0.84 -21.81
N ASP A 92 -2.71 0.80 -20.92
CA ASP A 92 -3.82 1.76 -20.89
C ASP A 92 -3.35 3.21 -20.68
N GLN A 93 -2.23 3.40 -19.97
CA GLN A 93 -1.65 4.71 -19.73
C GLN A 93 -0.58 5.12 -20.75
N GLY A 94 -0.24 4.25 -21.69
CA GLY A 94 0.81 4.50 -22.69
C GLY A 94 2.23 4.46 -22.14
N PHE A 95 2.45 3.79 -21.01
CA PHE A 95 3.78 3.62 -20.41
C PHE A 95 4.45 2.30 -20.82
N PRO A 96 5.79 2.26 -20.87
CA PRO A 96 6.51 1.02 -21.13
C PRO A 96 6.33 0.01 -19.99
N LYS A 97 6.25 -1.27 -20.36
CA LYS A 97 6.17 -2.37 -19.37
C LYS A 97 7.50 -2.52 -18.65
N PRO A 98 7.50 -2.67 -17.32
CA PRO A 98 8.72 -2.95 -16.59
C PRO A 98 9.20 -4.37 -16.89
N PRO A 99 10.49 -4.66 -16.79
CA PRO A 99 10.98 -6.03 -16.84
C PRO A 99 10.48 -6.81 -15.61
N MET A 100 10.26 -8.12 -15.76
CA MET A 100 9.82 -9.00 -14.67
C MET A 100 10.82 -8.98 -13.49
N GLU A 101 12.11 -8.83 -13.77
CA GLU A 101 13.18 -8.75 -12.77
C GLU A 101 12.95 -7.63 -11.74
N TYR A 102 12.25 -6.57 -12.14
CA TYR A 102 11.85 -5.51 -11.21
C TYR A 102 10.95 -6.05 -10.09
N LEU A 103 9.93 -6.85 -10.44
CA LEU A 103 9.03 -7.46 -9.45
C LEU A 103 9.75 -8.52 -8.61
N VAL A 104 10.64 -9.32 -9.22
CA VAL A 104 11.46 -10.30 -8.49
C VAL A 104 12.31 -9.60 -7.43
N THR A 105 12.95 -8.50 -7.77
CA THR A 105 13.74 -7.70 -6.81
C THR A 105 12.86 -7.17 -5.67
N GLN A 106 11.64 -6.73 -5.97
CA GLN A 106 10.70 -6.30 -4.94
C GLN A 106 10.28 -7.47 -4.03
N GLN A 107 10.00 -8.64 -4.61
CA GLN A 107 9.66 -9.84 -3.84
C GLN A 107 10.76 -10.22 -2.86
N GLU A 108 12.01 -10.20 -3.28
CA GLU A 108 13.16 -10.47 -2.42
C GLU A 108 13.25 -9.49 -1.24
N LYS A 109 12.96 -8.22 -1.46
CA LYS A 109 12.94 -7.22 -0.38
C LYS A 109 11.77 -7.45 0.58
N LEU A 110 10.57 -7.65 0.06
CA LEU A 110 9.39 -7.94 0.87
C LEU A 110 9.56 -9.22 1.68
N SER A 111 10.22 -10.26 1.13
CA SER A 111 10.45 -11.53 1.81
C SER A 111 11.32 -11.40 3.07
N LYS A 112 12.20 -10.40 3.12
CA LYS A 112 13.09 -10.13 4.25
C LYS A 112 12.42 -9.36 5.40
N MET A 113 11.24 -8.79 5.15
CA MET A 113 10.52 -8.02 6.17
C MET A 113 9.86 -8.94 7.19
N SER A 114 10.06 -8.67 8.47
CA SER A 114 9.35 -9.30 9.58
C SER A 114 8.02 -8.59 9.80
N SER A 115 6.95 -9.09 9.19
CA SER A 115 5.63 -8.42 9.19
C SER A 115 4.52 -9.43 9.09
N TRP A 116 3.32 -9.05 9.52
CA TRP A 116 2.14 -9.87 9.24
C TRP A 116 1.83 -9.86 7.74
N ARG A 117 1.42 -11.03 7.21
CA ARG A 117 1.16 -11.22 5.79
C ARG A 117 -0.27 -11.66 5.59
N VAL A 118 -0.93 -11.07 4.61
CA VAL A 118 -2.30 -11.41 4.22
C VAL A 118 -2.35 -11.59 2.71
N SER A 119 -2.95 -12.70 2.28
CA SER A 119 -3.19 -12.93 0.85
C SER A 119 -4.12 -11.86 0.28
N PHE A 120 -3.84 -11.41 -0.92
CA PHE A 120 -4.70 -10.48 -1.67
C PHE A 120 -6.16 -10.96 -1.73
N ASN A 121 -6.37 -12.27 -1.87
CA ASN A 121 -7.71 -12.85 -1.97
C ASN A 121 -8.44 -12.87 -0.64
N ASP A 122 -7.72 -12.90 0.49
CA ASP A 122 -8.29 -13.03 1.82
C ASP A 122 -8.54 -11.67 2.50
N ILE A 123 -8.14 -10.55 1.88
CA ILE A 123 -8.24 -9.22 2.50
C ILE A 123 -9.64 -8.95 3.04
N ASN A 124 -10.70 -9.23 2.25
CA ASN A 124 -12.06 -8.92 2.63
C ASN A 124 -12.49 -9.68 3.90
N GLU A 125 -12.12 -10.95 4.01
CA GLU A 125 -12.44 -11.81 5.15
C GLU A 125 -11.61 -11.45 6.38
N LYS A 126 -10.40 -10.92 6.16
CA LYS A 126 -9.44 -10.55 7.20
C LYS A 126 -9.56 -9.12 7.71
N LEU A 127 -10.50 -8.31 7.20
CA LEU A 127 -10.67 -6.92 7.64
C LEU A 127 -10.83 -6.77 9.15
N PRO A 128 -11.62 -7.62 9.89
CA PRO A 128 -11.71 -7.50 11.34
C PRO A 128 -10.34 -7.66 12.03
N GLU A 129 -9.55 -8.65 11.58
CA GLU A 129 -8.22 -8.92 12.12
C GLU A 129 -7.22 -7.82 11.75
N ILE A 130 -7.32 -7.28 10.52
CA ILE A 130 -6.49 -6.17 10.05
C ILE A 130 -6.77 -4.90 10.87
N ASN A 131 -8.03 -4.59 11.13
CA ASN A 131 -8.39 -3.47 11.98
C ASN A 131 -7.85 -3.64 13.40
N ALA A 132 -8.01 -4.84 13.99
CA ALA A 132 -7.46 -5.14 15.31
C ALA A 132 -5.93 -5.01 15.35
N TYR A 133 -5.23 -5.46 14.30
CA TYR A 133 -3.78 -5.36 14.19
C TYR A 133 -3.28 -3.91 14.24
N PHE A 134 -4.00 -2.99 13.61
CA PHE A 134 -3.69 -1.56 13.63
C PHE A 134 -4.35 -0.81 14.80
N ASN A 135 -5.07 -1.51 15.68
CA ASN A 135 -5.84 -0.91 16.79
C ASN A 135 -6.86 0.14 16.29
N VAL A 136 -7.56 -0.20 15.21
CA VAL A 136 -8.61 0.62 14.57
C VAL A 136 -9.97 -0.04 14.79
N PRO A 137 -11.03 0.71 15.12
CA PRO A 137 -12.37 0.16 15.20
C PRO A 137 -12.82 -0.51 13.89
N TYR A 138 -13.51 -1.65 14.01
CA TYR A 138 -14.12 -2.34 12.87
C TYR A 138 -15.63 -2.13 12.85
N SER A 139 -16.18 -1.92 11.67
CA SER A 139 -17.62 -1.89 11.40
C SER A 139 -17.92 -2.77 10.19
N ASP A 140 -18.79 -3.77 10.37
CA ASP A 140 -19.16 -4.69 9.29
C ASP A 140 -19.91 -3.95 8.17
N ASP A 141 -20.88 -3.10 8.52
CA ASP A 141 -21.64 -2.31 7.54
C ASP A 141 -20.73 -1.45 6.66
N TYR A 142 -19.74 -0.79 7.28
CA TYR A 142 -18.76 0.01 6.54
C TYR A 142 -17.86 -0.86 5.66
N ALA A 143 -17.38 -1.98 6.17
CA ALA A 143 -16.56 -2.93 5.42
C ALA A 143 -17.31 -3.47 4.20
N GLN A 144 -18.56 -3.92 4.37
CA GLN A 144 -19.38 -4.42 3.26
C GLN A 144 -19.66 -3.32 2.22
N MET A 145 -19.91 -2.10 2.64
CA MET A 145 -20.05 -0.95 1.74
C MET A 145 -18.77 -0.75 0.90
N MET A 146 -17.61 -0.78 1.53
CA MET A 146 -16.32 -0.61 0.84
C MET A 146 -15.99 -1.77 -0.09
N ILE A 147 -16.35 -3.00 0.26
CA ILE A 147 -16.19 -4.19 -0.58
C ILE A 147 -17.10 -4.08 -1.81
N ALA A 148 -18.37 -3.71 -1.63
CA ALA A 148 -19.33 -3.56 -2.71
C ALA A 148 -18.95 -2.43 -3.68
N ASN A 149 -18.39 -1.35 -3.15
CA ASN A 149 -17.91 -0.20 -3.91
C ASN A 149 -16.45 -0.37 -4.36
N ASN A 150 -15.99 -1.60 -4.61
CA ASN A 150 -14.62 -1.91 -5.03
C ASN A 150 -14.24 -1.19 -6.34
N LEU A 151 -14.27 0.13 -6.26
CA LEU A 151 -13.81 1.02 -7.30
C LEU A 151 -12.28 0.91 -7.33
N GLN A 152 -11.78 0.13 -8.26
CA GLN A 152 -10.42 0.36 -8.75
C GLN A 152 -10.46 1.71 -9.47
N ILE A 153 -10.43 2.78 -8.70
CA ILE A 153 -10.35 4.13 -9.25
C ILE A 153 -9.10 4.17 -10.12
N PRO A 154 -9.21 4.59 -11.39
CA PRO A 154 -8.04 4.78 -12.23
C PRO A 154 -7.11 5.75 -11.50
N VAL A 155 -5.92 5.27 -11.22
CA VAL A 155 -4.92 5.98 -10.43
C VAL A 155 -4.61 7.33 -11.08
N LEU A 156 -4.53 8.34 -10.23
CA LEU A 156 -3.91 9.61 -10.55
C LEU A 156 -2.56 9.39 -11.24
N THR A 157 -2.42 10.05 -12.36
CA THR A 157 -1.24 10.15 -13.22
C THR A 157 0.07 10.14 -12.41
N VAL A 158 0.79 9.02 -12.49
CA VAL A 158 2.22 9.01 -12.19
C VAL A 158 2.86 9.86 -13.30
N THR A 159 3.38 11.02 -12.95
CA THR A 159 4.10 11.81 -13.94
C THR A 159 5.45 11.16 -14.25
N PRO A 160 5.97 11.27 -15.48
CA PRO A 160 7.30 10.75 -15.83
C PRO A 160 8.42 11.25 -14.92
N GLU A 161 8.22 12.37 -14.25
CA GLU A 161 9.16 12.98 -13.30
C GLU A 161 9.18 12.30 -11.95
N SER A 162 8.04 11.78 -11.47
CA SER A 162 8.02 10.96 -10.25
C SER A 162 8.74 9.63 -10.45
N PHE A 163 8.72 9.07 -11.66
CA PHE A 163 9.45 7.83 -11.98
C PHE A 163 10.97 7.99 -11.93
N LYS A 164 11.51 9.17 -12.23
CA LYS A 164 12.96 9.47 -12.17
C LYS A 164 13.52 9.56 -10.76
N LEU A 165 12.67 9.75 -9.76
CA LEU A 165 13.07 9.75 -8.35
C LEU A 165 13.22 8.33 -7.78
N TRP A 166 12.88 7.30 -8.56
CA TRP A 166 12.85 5.90 -8.16
C TRP A 166 14.02 5.08 -8.70
N LEU A 167 14.80 5.65 -9.62
CA LEU A 167 16.04 5.09 -10.17
C LEU A 167 17.26 5.75 -9.52
#